data_918052b321851474d1a2f8b32b8a8971
#
_entry.id   918052b321851474d1a2f8b32b8a8971
#
_cell.length_a   1.000
_cell.length_b   1.000
_cell.length_c   1.000
_cell.angle_alpha   90.00
_cell.angle_beta   90.00
_cell.angle_gamma   90.00
#
_symmetry.space_group_name_H-M   'P 1'
#
loop_
_entity.id
_entity.type
_entity.pdbx_description
1 polymer ?
#
loop_
_entity_poly.entity_id
_entity_poly.type
_entity_poly.pdbx_seq_one_letter_code
_entity_poly.pdbx_strand_id
1 'polypeptide(L)'
;MVATYAAYLWRLEHLGHNWNLIMASPVPPLDLFAAKFAVVTKLALLTHGFVFALFVFCGKVFAHLPGLPPVTLPLFLLRGLLGALAVIAAQLVLAMVIRSFAVPIFLGLLGGITGIFISSKGHGLLWPYSLMQLGMNSNRSADALAGSYGLFAFSCIFWLGTMFFWHGSC
;
A
#
# COMPACT_ATOMS: atom_id res chain seq x y z
N MET A 1 -2.23 -2.25 8.74
CA MET A 1 -0.83 -2.68 8.66
C MET A 1 0.08 -1.62 8.02
N VAL A 2 -0.06 -1.26 6.72
CA VAL A 2 0.82 -0.28 6.05
C VAL A 2 0.90 1.05 6.82
N ALA A 3 -0.23 1.62 7.23
CA ALA A 3 -0.29 2.87 7.99
C ALA A 3 0.47 2.79 9.33
N THR A 4 0.40 1.65 10.00
CA THR A 4 1.11 1.42 11.26
C THR A 4 2.61 1.36 11.05
N TYR A 5 3.08 0.66 10.01
CA TYR A 5 4.50 0.61 9.68
C TYR A 5 5.05 1.97 9.28
N ALA A 6 4.32 2.71 8.43
CA ALA A 6 4.71 4.06 8.02
C ALA A 6 4.80 5.02 9.22
N ALA A 7 3.79 5.03 10.08
CA ALA A 7 3.76 5.86 11.29
C ALA A 7 4.88 5.49 12.28
N TYR A 8 5.19 4.20 12.44
CA TYR A 8 6.25 3.73 13.32
C TYR A 8 7.64 4.19 12.85
N LEU A 9 7.94 4.04 11.55
CA LEU A 9 9.22 4.45 10.98
C LEU A 9 9.49 5.96 11.15
N TRP A 10 8.46 6.79 11.01
CA TRP A 10 8.61 8.23 11.23
C TRP A 10 8.63 8.61 12.72
N ARG A 11 7.92 7.86 13.57
CA ARG A 11 7.97 8.06 15.01
C ARG A 11 9.38 7.90 15.57
N LEU A 12 10.14 6.93 15.10
CA LEU A 12 11.52 6.71 15.54
C LEU A 12 12.41 7.93 15.28
N GLU A 13 12.14 8.68 14.22
CA GLU A 13 12.91 9.89 13.88
C GLU A 13 12.42 11.14 14.63
N HIS A 14 11.15 11.20 14.96
CA HIS A 14 10.61 12.29 15.76
C HIS A 14 10.96 12.14 17.26
N LEU A 15 11.32 10.95 17.72
CA LEU A 15 11.79 10.70 19.09
C LEU A 15 13.28 11.05 19.19
N GLY A 16 13.67 11.72 20.28
CA GLY A 16 15.08 11.94 20.63
C GLY A 16 15.81 13.01 19.83
N HIS A 17 15.10 13.96 19.21
CA HIS A 17 15.69 15.03 18.38
C HIS A 17 16.50 14.54 17.15
N ASN A 18 16.35 13.29 16.75
CA ASN A 18 17.02 12.70 15.59
C ASN A 18 16.70 13.44 14.28
N TRP A 19 15.56 14.13 14.21
CA TRP A 19 15.19 14.95 13.07
C TRP A 19 16.22 16.02 12.73
N ASN A 20 16.78 16.71 13.75
CA ASN A 20 17.81 17.72 13.54
C ASN A 20 19.11 17.11 13.00
N LEU A 21 19.42 15.90 13.42
CA LEU A 21 20.62 15.17 12.99
C LEU A 21 20.48 14.68 11.54
N ILE A 22 19.29 14.26 11.15
CA ILE A 22 18.97 13.87 9.77
C ILE A 22 19.03 15.07 8.82
N MET A 23 18.48 16.23 9.24
CA MET A 23 18.53 17.47 8.46
C MET A 23 19.94 18.05 8.35
N ALA A 24 20.82 17.77 9.31
CA ALA A 24 22.23 18.16 9.26
C ALA A 24 23.09 17.18 8.44
N SER A 25 22.57 16.01 8.08
CA SER A 25 23.28 15.03 7.26
C SER A 25 23.23 15.40 5.77
N PRO A 26 24.28 15.12 4.98
CA PRO A 26 24.31 15.41 3.55
C PRO A 26 23.47 14.41 2.72
N VAL A 27 22.42 13.81 3.30
CA VAL A 27 21.56 12.83 2.63
C VAL A 27 20.34 13.55 2.04
N PRO A 28 20.07 13.43 0.74
CA PRO A 28 18.87 14.01 0.14
C PRO A 28 17.59 13.45 0.79
N PRO A 29 16.57 14.28 1.05
CA PRO A 29 15.30 13.83 1.62
C PRO A 29 14.63 12.72 0.82
N LEU A 30 14.82 12.73 -0.49
CA LEU A 30 14.28 11.73 -1.41
C LEU A 30 14.87 10.33 -1.16
N ASP A 31 16.16 10.24 -0.85
CA ASP A 31 16.82 8.96 -0.57
C ASP A 31 16.31 8.35 0.74
N LEU A 32 16.07 9.19 1.74
CA LEU A 32 15.48 8.78 3.01
C LEU A 32 14.05 8.24 2.81
N PHE A 33 13.26 8.94 2.00
CA PHE A 33 11.90 8.50 1.66
C PHE A 33 11.93 7.18 0.88
N ALA A 34 12.80 7.06 -0.12
CA ALA A 34 12.96 5.87 -0.94
C ALA A 34 13.39 4.66 -0.09
N ALA A 35 14.31 4.85 0.85
CA ALA A 35 14.73 3.80 1.76
C ALA A 35 13.57 3.31 2.65
N LYS A 36 12.78 4.23 3.23
CA LYS A 36 11.58 3.87 4.01
C LYS A 36 10.52 3.20 3.17
N PHE A 37 10.29 3.71 1.96
CA PHE A 37 9.37 3.10 1.00
C PHE A 37 9.79 1.65 0.69
N ALA A 38 11.07 1.40 0.43
CA ALA A 38 11.59 0.06 0.18
C ALA A 38 11.39 -0.89 1.37
N VAL A 39 11.61 -0.42 2.61
CA VAL A 39 11.40 -1.22 3.83
C VAL A 39 9.93 -1.59 3.99
N VAL A 40 9.00 -0.62 3.86
CA VAL A 40 7.56 -0.91 3.99
C VAL A 40 7.07 -1.80 2.86
N THR A 41 7.57 -1.61 1.64
CA THR A 41 7.27 -2.47 0.50
C THR A 41 7.73 -3.91 0.74
N LYS A 42 8.94 -4.10 1.27
CA LYS A 42 9.45 -5.44 1.64
C LYS A 42 8.54 -6.11 2.68
N LEU A 43 8.12 -5.38 3.71
CA LEU A 43 7.20 -5.89 4.72
C LEU A 43 5.83 -6.23 4.13
N ALA A 44 5.32 -5.40 3.22
CA ALA A 44 4.07 -5.66 2.51
C ALA A 44 4.16 -6.92 1.65
N LEU A 45 5.27 -7.10 0.91
CA LEU A 45 5.56 -8.33 0.13
C LEU A 45 5.55 -9.58 1.01
N LEU A 46 6.27 -9.54 2.13
CA LEU A 46 6.33 -10.67 3.06
C LEU A 46 4.94 -10.99 3.63
N THR A 47 4.17 -9.96 3.99
CA THR A 47 2.80 -10.13 4.50
C THR A 47 1.87 -10.75 3.45
N HIS A 48 1.92 -10.26 2.21
CA HIS A 48 1.12 -10.81 1.10
C HIS A 48 1.50 -12.26 0.80
N GLY A 49 2.80 -12.56 0.76
CA GLY A 49 3.30 -13.92 0.57
C GLY A 49 2.86 -14.87 1.70
N PHE A 50 2.94 -14.41 2.94
CA PHE A 50 2.50 -15.18 4.10
C PHE A 50 1.00 -15.45 4.07
N VAL A 51 0.18 -14.44 3.79
CA VAL A 51 -1.28 -14.59 3.67
C VAL A 51 -1.64 -15.56 2.53
N PHE A 52 -0.93 -15.49 1.40
CA PHE A 52 -1.14 -16.42 0.30
C PHE A 52 -0.78 -17.86 0.69
N ALA A 53 0.37 -18.05 1.36
CA ALA A 53 0.78 -19.37 1.85
C ALA A 53 -0.22 -19.95 2.84
N LEU A 54 -0.72 -19.12 3.79
CA LEU A 54 -1.78 -19.52 4.71
C LEU A 54 -3.07 -19.90 3.98
N PHE A 55 -3.46 -19.12 2.97
CA PHE A 55 -4.67 -19.40 2.16
C PHE A 55 -4.55 -20.77 1.48
N VAL A 56 -3.41 -21.05 0.84
CA VAL A 56 -3.16 -22.35 0.19
C VAL A 56 -3.14 -23.48 1.22
N PHE A 57 -2.46 -23.28 2.35
CA PHE A 57 -2.39 -24.25 3.43
C PHE A 57 -3.77 -24.58 4.00
N CYS A 58 -4.56 -23.56 4.36
CA CYS A 58 -5.91 -23.75 4.87
C CYS A 58 -6.84 -24.41 3.85
N GLY A 59 -6.74 -24.02 2.58
CA GLY A 59 -7.52 -24.61 1.51
C GLY A 59 -7.24 -26.10 1.33
N LYS A 60 -5.97 -26.53 1.46
CA LYS A 60 -5.60 -27.95 1.31
C LYS A 60 -5.90 -28.77 2.56
N VAL A 61 -5.55 -28.23 3.75
CA VAL A 61 -5.61 -28.99 5.00
C VAL A 61 -7.02 -29.04 5.59
N PHE A 62 -7.72 -27.90 5.60
CA PHE A 62 -9.05 -27.81 6.23
C PHE A 62 -10.21 -27.96 5.24
N ALA A 63 -10.09 -27.41 4.04
CA ALA A 63 -11.16 -27.45 3.06
C ALA A 63 -11.03 -28.65 2.09
N HIS A 64 -9.94 -29.44 2.17
CA HIS A 64 -9.68 -30.60 1.32
C HIS A 64 -9.90 -30.33 -0.19
N LEU A 65 -9.60 -29.09 -0.65
CA LEU A 65 -9.81 -28.70 -2.02
C LEU A 65 -8.87 -29.49 -2.96
N PRO A 66 -9.39 -30.18 -3.97
CA PRO A 66 -8.56 -30.89 -4.94
C PRO A 66 -7.86 -29.90 -5.85
N GLY A 67 -6.55 -30.07 -6.03
CA GLY A 67 -5.75 -29.28 -6.98
C GLY A 67 -5.02 -28.09 -6.37
N LEU A 68 -4.34 -27.34 -7.25
CA LEU A 68 -3.69 -26.06 -6.93
C LEU A 68 -4.68 -24.92 -7.12
N PRO A 69 -4.51 -23.80 -6.40
CA PRO A 69 -5.35 -22.62 -6.61
C PRO A 69 -5.24 -22.14 -8.08
N PRO A 70 -6.33 -21.63 -8.67
CA PRO A 70 -6.31 -21.14 -10.05
C PRO A 70 -5.28 -20.03 -10.21
N VAL A 71 -4.63 -19.96 -11.37
CA VAL A 71 -3.58 -18.95 -11.71
C VAL A 71 -4.09 -17.50 -11.56
N THR A 72 -5.38 -17.30 -11.56
CA THR A 72 -6.00 -16.00 -11.33
C THR A 72 -5.73 -15.45 -9.91
N LEU A 73 -5.61 -16.30 -8.89
CA LEU A 73 -5.37 -15.86 -7.51
C LEU A 73 -4.01 -15.18 -7.32
N PRO A 74 -2.86 -15.77 -7.72
CA PRO A 74 -1.57 -15.07 -7.63
C PRO A 74 -1.55 -13.80 -8.49
N LEU A 75 -2.27 -13.77 -9.62
CA LEU A 75 -2.39 -12.57 -10.45
C LEU A 75 -3.12 -11.43 -9.70
N PHE A 76 -4.23 -11.74 -9.02
CA PHE A 76 -4.95 -10.75 -8.21
C PHE A 76 -4.09 -10.27 -7.03
N LEU A 77 -3.31 -11.15 -6.44
CA LEU A 77 -2.38 -10.77 -5.37
C LEU A 77 -1.30 -9.80 -5.86
N LEU A 78 -0.72 -10.08 -7.04
CA LEU A 78 0.27 -9.21 -7.66
C LEU A 78 -0.31 -7.83 -7.99
N ARG A 79 -1.51 -7.77 -8.55
CA ARG A 79 -2.23 -6.51 -8.81
C ARG A 79 -2.55 -5.76 -7.52
N GLY A 80 -2.99 -6.48 -6.48
CA GLY A 80 -3.22 -5.91 -5.15
C GLY A 80 -1.97 -5.31 -4.54
N LEU A 81 -0.81 -5.95 -4.75
CA LEU A 81 0.48 -5.42 -4.34
C LEU A 81 0.84 -4.13 -5.07
N LEU A 82 0.62 -4.04 -6.39
CA LEU A 82 0.81 -2.80 -7.14
C LEU A 82 -0.06 -1.66 -6.59
N GLY A 83 -1.33 -1.93 -6.29
CA GLY A 83 -2.20 -0.97 -5.61
C GLY A 83 -1.71 -0.62 -4.20
N ALA A 84 -1.14 -1.58 -3.46
CA ALA A 84 -0.59 -1.34 -2.14
C ALA A 84 0.63 -0.39 -2.17
N LEU A 85 1.43 -0.38 -3.24
CA LEU A 85 2.55 0.57 -3.38
C LEU A 85 2.05 2.03 -3.36
N ALA A 86 0.94 2.32 -4.03
CA ALA A 86 0.34 3.66 -4.01
C ALA A 86 -0.13 4.05 -2.59
N VAL A 87 -0.73 3.10 -1.86
CA VAL A 87 -1.13 3.30 -0.46
C VAL A 87 0.09 3.51 0.44
N ILE A 88 1.17 2.75 0.25
CA ILE A 88 2.42 2.89 1.01
C ILE A 88 2.99 4.29 0.83
N ALA A 89 3.10 4.77 -0.41
CA ALA A 89 3.60 6.11 -0.71
C ALA A 89 2.74 7.19 -0.05
N ALA A 90 1.41 7.11 -0.18
CA ALA A 90 0.48 8.06 0.44
C ALA A 90 0.61 8.07 1.97
N GLN A 91 0.70 6.90 2.60
CA GLN A 91 0.85 6.79 4.06
C GLN A 91 2.20 7.31 4.57
N LEU A 92 3.28 7.09 3.83
CA LEU A 92 4.59 7.63 4.20
C LEU A 92 4.60 9.16 4.17
N VAL A 93 3.97 9.78 3.14
CA VAL A 93 3.82 11.25 3.07
C VAL A 93 2.98 11.76 4.25
N LEU A 94 1.84 11.14 4.53
CA LEU A 94 1.00 11.53 5.67
C LEU A 94 1.76 11.42 7.01
N ALA A 95 2.49 10.33 7.21
CA ALA A 95 3.25 10.09 8.44
C ALA A 95 4.44 11.05 8.59
N MET A 96 5.00 11.55 7.49
CA MET A 96 6.07 12.56 7.52
C MET A 96 5.52 13.95 7.93
N VAL A 97 4.41 14.36 7.34
CA VAL A 97 3.80 15.67 7.59
C VAL A 97 3.20 15.75 8.99
N ILE A 98 2.62 14.65 9.46
CA ILE A 98 1.89 14.62 10.74
C ILE A 98 2.78 14.00 11.82
N ARG A 99 3.22 14.80 12.78
CA ARG A 99 4.09 14.38 13.89
C ARG A 99 3.42 13.41 14.88
N SER A 100 2.10 13.28 14.85
CA SER A 100 1.36 12.36 15.72
C SER A 100 1.43 10.93 15.17
N PHE A 101 1.63 9.95 16.03
CA PHE A 101 1.59 8.53 15.65
C PHE A 101 0.18 8.04 15.30
N ALA A 102 -0.82 8.48 16.04
CA ALA A 102 -2.20 7.99 15.91
C ALA A 102 -2.93 8.54 14.68
N VAL A 103 -2.66 9.81 14.32
CA VAL A 103 -3.40 10.50 13.26
C VAL A 103 -3.18 9.87 11.87
N PRO A 104 -1.94 9.56 11.41
CA PRO A 104 -1.74 8.87 10.14
C PRO A 104 -2.41 7.48 10.09
N ILE A 105 -2.44 6.77 11.21
CA ILE A 105 -3.11 5.46 11.30
C ILE A 105 -4.62 5.62 11.15
N PHE A 106 -5.20 6.59 11.83
CA PHE A 106 -6.64 6.90 11.73
C PHE A 106 -7.02 7.34 10.31
N LEU A 107 -6.22 8.21 9.69
CA LEU A 107 -6.42 8.63 8.30
C LEU A 107 -6.28 7.46 7.33
N GLY A 108 -5.36 6.53 7.58
CA GLY A 108 -5.23 5.30 6.81
C GLY A 108 -6.45 4.38 6.91
N LEU A 109 -7.04 4.28 8.10
CA LEU A 109 -8.28 3.54 8.33
C LEU A 109 -9.46 4.20 7.59
N LEU A 110 -9.63 5.51 7.74
CA LEU A 110 -10.66 6.27 7.02
C LEU A 110 -10.46 6.17 5.50
N GLY A 111 -9.21 6.29 5.03
CA GLY A 111 -8.86 6.12 3.62
C GLY A 111 -9.25 4.75 3.08
N GLY A 112 -9.06 3.69 3.86
CA GLY A 112 -9.50 2.34 3.52
C GLY A 112 -11.02 2.21 3.42
N ILE A 113 -11.75 2.73 4.41
CA ILE A 113 -13.23 2.73 4.41
C ILE A 113 -13.79 3.52 3.23
N THR A 114 -13.30 4.75 3.03
CA THR A 114 -13.71 5.57 1.87
C THR A 114 -13.33 4.93 0.56
N GLY A 115 -12.21 4.20 0.49
CA GLY A 115 -11.80 3.42 -0.67
C GLY A 115 -12.82 2.36 -1.07
N ILE A 116 -13.43 1.65 -0.10
CA ILE A 116 -14.51 0.69 -0.35
C ILE A 116 -15.72 1.39 -0.97
N PHE A 117 -16.14 2.52 -0.38
CA PHE A 117 -17.26 3.29 -0.90
C PHE A 117 -17.05 3.81 -2.32
N ILE A 118 -15.88 4.40 -2.59
CA ILE A 118 -15.54 4.95 -3.91
C ILE A 118 -15.41 3.82 -4.94
N SER A 119 -14.84 2.68 -4.55
CA SER A 119 -14.76 1.51 -5.41
C SER A 119 -16.14 0.94 -5.76
N SER A 120 -17.09 0.93 -4.82
CA SER A 120 -18.45 0.45 -5.07
C SER A 120 -19.25 1.36 -6.02
N LYS A 121 -18.90 2.65 -6.08
CA LYS A 121 -19.47 3.63 -7.02
C LYS A 121 -18.81 3.62 -8.41
N GLY A 122 -17.84 2.75 -8.67
CA GLY A 122 -17.14 2.67 -9.95
C GLY A 122 -15.98 3.67 -10.13
N HIS A 123 -15.73 4.56 -9.19
CA HIS A 123 -14.67 5.59 -9.25
C HIS A 123 -13.37 5.16 -8.54
N GLY A 124 -13.21 3.88 -8.27
CA GLY A 124 -12.08 3.37 -7.47
C GLY A 124 -10.69 3.61 -8.05
N LEU A 125 -10.57 3.89 -9.36
CA LEU A 125 -9.28 4.20 -9.98
C LEU A 125 -8.72 5.57 -9.57
N LEU A 126 -9.56 6.49 -9.09
CA LEU A 126 -9.17 7.85 -8.71
C LEU A 126 -8.62 7.94 -7.27
N TRP A 127 -8.82 6.92 -6.45
CA TRP A 127 -8.49 6.98 -5.04
C TRP A 127 -7.39 5.96 -4.67
N PRO A 128 -6.25 6.39 -4.07
CA PRO A 128 -5.11 5.49 -3.84
C PRO A 128 -5.46 4.29 -2.96
N TYR A 129 -6.30 4.47 -1.94
CA TYR A 129 -6.67 3.40 -1.01
C TYR A 129 -7.61 2.36 -1.62
N SER A 130 -8.33 2.68 -2.70
CA SER A 130 -9.18 1.71 -3.41
C SER A 130 -8.40 0.88 -4.42
N LEU A 131 -7.22 1.31 -4.88
CA LEU A 131 -6.42 0.61 -5.88
C LEU A 131 -6.01 -0.80 -5.41
N MET A 132 -5.66 -0.95 -4.14
CA MET A 132 -5.34 -2.27 -3.58
C MET A 132 -6.54 -3.22 -3.64
N GLN A 133 -7.74 -2.76 -3.30
CA GLN A 133 -8.97 -3.55 -3.31
C GLN A 133 -9.41 -3.92 -4.74
N LEU A 134 -9.29 -2.97 -5.67
CA LEU A 134 -9.55 -3.21 -7.10
C LEU A 134 -8.58 -4.23 -7.68
N GLY A 135 -7.29 -4.12 -7.35
CA GLY A 135 -6.27 -5.06 -7.79
C GLY A 135 -6.54 -6.48 -7.30
N MET A 136 -6.92 -6.62 -6.02
CA MET A 136 -7.26 -7.92 -5.41
C MET A 136 -8.63 -8.46 -5.84
N ASN A 137 -9.41 -7.71 -6.61
CA ASN A 137 -10.77 -8.06 -7.02
C ASN A 137 -11.68 -8.44 -5.83
N SER A 138 -11.52 -7.75 -4.71
CA SER A 138 -12.24 -8.06 -3.47
C SER A 138 -13.75 -7.93 -3.65
N ASN A 139 -14.51 -8.95 -3.21
CA ASN A 139 -15.98 -9.00 -3.24
C ASN A 139 -16.65 -8.88 -4.61
N ARG A 140 -16.00 -9.32 -5.68
CA ARG A 140 -16.57 -9.29 -7.04
C ARG A 140 -16.50 -10.67 -7.69
N SER A 141 -17.58 -11.06 -8.34
CA SER A 141 -17.68 -12.32 -9.09
C SER A 141 -16.97 -12.26 -10.45
N ALA A 142 -16.90 -11.06 -11.05
CA ALA A 142 -16.21 -10.81 -12.31
C ALA A 142 -14.96 -9.95 -12.06
N ASP A 143 -13.96 -10.01 -12.97
CA ASP A 143 -12.76 -9.18 -12.86
C ASP A 143 -13.13 -7.70 -12.96
N ALA A 144 -12.94 -6.98 -11.85
CA ALA A 144 -13.26 -5.55 -11.73
C ALA A 144 -12.46 -4.66 -12.69
N LEU A 145 -11.32 -5.16 -13.16
CA LEU A 145 -10.41 -4.45 -14.05
C LEU A 145 -10.51 -4.92 -15.50
N ALA A 146 -11.48 -5.80 -15.83
CA ALA A 146 -11.67 -6.28 -17.19
C ALA A 146 -11.80 -5.08 -18.16
N GLY A 147 -10.88 -4.95 -19.10
CA GLY A 147 -10.81 -3.83 -20.05
C GLY A 147 -10.17 -2.54 -19.52
N SER A 148 -9.82 -2.45 -18.24
CA SER A 148 -9.28 -1.22 -17.61
C SER A 148 -7.88 -1.37 -17.01
N TYR A 149 -7.13 -2.40 -17.39
CA TYR A 149 -5.80 -2.68 -16.84
C TYR A 149 -4.80 -1.54 -17.05
N GLY A 150 -4.85 -0.90 -18.23
CA GLY A 150 -4.00 0.25 -18.54
C GLY A 150 -4.31 1.46 -17.64
N LEU A 151 -5.58 1.74 -17.38
CA LEU A 151 -5.99 2.82 -16.48
C LEU A 151 -5.59 2.52 -15.03
N PHE A 152 -5.69 1.27 -14.60
CA PHE A 152 -5.23 0.85 -13.28
C PHE A 152 -3.71 1.05 -13.11
N ALA A 153 -2.91 0.58 -14.07
CA ALA A 153 -1.46 0.77 -14.06
C ALA A 153 -1.09 2.26 -14.08
N PHE A 154 -1.75 3.05 -14.93
CA PHE A 154 -1.58 4.50 -14.97
C PHE A 154 -1.90 5.16 -13.63
N SER A 155 -3.01 4.80 -12.99
CA SER A 155 -3.37 5.34 -11.68
C SER A 155 -2.35 5.00 -10.60
N CYS A 156 -1.84 3.77 -10.58
CA CYS A 156 -0.79 3.36 -9.65
C CYS A 156 0.49 4.18 -9.85
N ILE A 157 0.94 4.33 -11.10
CA ILE A 157 2.14 5.11 -11.46
C ILE A 157 1.93 6.60 -11.14
N PHE A 158 0.75 7.15 -11.44
CA PHE A 158 0.41 8.53 -11.16
C PHE A 158 0.51 8.85 -9.66
N TRP A 159 -0.12 8.03 -8.81
CA TRP A 159 -0.07 8.23 -7.38
C TRP A 159 1.34 8.03 -6.79
N LEU A 160 2.09 7.06 -7.28
CA LEU A 160 3.50 6.89 -6.90
C LEU A 160 4.31 8.12 -7.32
N GLY A 161 4.22 8.53 -8.57
CA GLY A 161 4.97 9.67 -9.11
C GLY A 161 4.66 10.98 -8.38
N THR A 162 3.40 11.28 -8.10
CA THR A 162 3.00 12.48 -7.37
C THR A 162 3.56 12.52 -5.95
N MET A 163 3.58 11.38 -5.26
CA MET A 163 4.11 11.29 -3.89
C MET A 163 5.64 11.42 -3.84
N PHE A 164 6.34 10.83 -4.83
CA PHE A 164 7.79 11.01 -4.95
C PHE A 164 8.17 12.44 -5.36
N PHE A 165 7.40 13.05 -6.29
CA PHE A 165 7.64 14.43 -6.73
C PHE A 165 7.46 15.44 -5.59
N TRP A 166 6.44 15.27 -4.77
CA TRP A 166 6.21 16.11 -3.59
C TRP A 166 7.43 16.14 -2.66
N HIS A 167 8.10 15.02 -2.49
CA HIS A 167 9.30 14.92 -1.65
C HIS A 167 10.55 15.55 -2.25
N GLY A 168 10.67 15.55 -3.57
CA GLY A 168 11.80 16.20 -4.26
C GLY A 168 11.72 17.73 -4.29
N SER A 169 10.57 18.30 -3.94
CA SER A 169 10.31 19.75 -3.96
C SER A 169 10.40 20.41 -2.56
N CYS A 170 10.53 19.64 -1.49
CA CYS A 170 10.73 20.11 -0.12
C CYS A 170 12.17 19.96 0.32
#